data_1c42fbad0ca30701c071b6d44e6cdc6b
#
_entry.id   1c42fbad0ca30701c071b6d44e6cdc6b
#
_cell.length_a   1.000
_cell.length_b   1.000
_cell.length_c   1.000
_cell.angle_alpha   90.00
_cell.angle_beta   90.00
_cell.angle_gamma   90.00
#
_symmetry.space_group_name_H-M   'P 1'
#
loop_
_entity.id
_entity.type
_entity.pdbx_description
1 polymer ?
#
loop_
_entity_poly.entity_id
_entity_poly.type
_entity_poly.pdbx_seq_one_letter_code
_entity_poly.pdbx_strand_id
1 'polypeptide(L)'
;MNHPGAFAEYIALPATNVWRHEPDIALDVAAIFDPFGNAVHSALTFPVLGEDVLITGAGPIGLMAAIVARHAGARYVVVTDVSAYRLDLARRIGVTLAVNPADTPLGEAMAELGMREGFDIGLEMSGKPAALREMLATMTHGGKIAMLGLPTEDFGIDWGHLVTNMITIKGIYGRQMFETWYEMSVLVHSGLDISPVITHRFDAADFEQAFATVRSARCGKVVLTWDHR
;
A
#
# COMPACT_ATOMS: atom_id res chain seq x y z
N MET A 1 -19.29 -12.40 -9.41
CA MET A 1 -19.74 -11.86 -8.11
C MET A 1 -21.23 -12.13 -7.99
N ASN A 2 -21.64 -12.84 -6.95
CA ASN A 2 -22.98 -13.41 -6.86
C ASN A 2 -23.83 -12.78 -5.73
N HIS A 3 -23.33 -11.74 -5.07
CA HIS A 3 -24.04 -10.99 -4.03
C HIS A 3 -24.12 -9.51 -4.34
N PRO A 4 -25.19 -8.80 -3.93
CA PRO A 4 -25.23 -7.34 -3.91
C PRO A 4 -24.04 -6.78 -3.13
N GLY A 5 -23.58 -5.57 -3.51
CA GLY A 5 -22.48 -4.89 -2.84
C GLY A 5 -22.88 -4.31 -1.49
N ALA A 6 -21.88 -3.78 -0.75
CA ALA A 6 -22.06 -3.24 0.60
C ALA A 6 -22.47 -1.74 0.63
N PHE A 7 -22.82 -1.14 -0.52
CA PHE A 7 -23.42 0.20 -0.56
C PHE A 7 -24.93 0.09 -0.25
N ALA A 8 -25.22 -0.24 1.00
CA ALA A 8 -26.58 -0.47 1.50
C ALA A 8 -26.60 -0.37 3.03
N GLU A 9 -27.77 -0.09 3.60
CA GLU A 9 -27.97 -0.08 5.06
C GLU A 9 -27.81 -1.47 5.68
N TYR A 10 -28.15 -2.51 4.92
CA TYR A 10 -28.08 -3.92 5.35
C TYR A 10 -27.45 -4.79 4.27
N ILE A 11 -26.66 -5.74 4.73
CA ILE A 11 -26.08 -6.77 3.88
C ILE A 11 -26.23 -8.14 4.55
N ALA A 12 -26.59 -9.17 3.78
CA ALA A 12 -26.64 -10.55 4.25
C ALA A 12 -25.47 -11.34 3.66
N LEU A 13 -24.64 -11.92 4.51
CA LEU A 13 -23.46 -12.69 4.15
C LEU A 13 -23.41 -14.01 4.93
N PRO A 14 -22.77 -15.07 4.40
CA PRO A 14 -22.43 -16.23 5.20
C PRO A 14 -21.56 -15.84 6.40
N ALA A 15 -21.87 -16.35 7.57
CA ALA A 15 -21.13 -16.02 8.81
C ALA A 15 -19.64 -16.35 8.71
N THR A 16 -19.24 -17.31 7.90
CA THR A 16 -17.84 -17.67 7.61
C THR A 16 -17.07 -16.59 6.88
N ASN A 17 -17.76 -15.60 6.28
CA ASN A 17 -17.16 -14.48 5.56
C ASN A 17 -17.13 -13.20 6.40
N VAL A 18 -17.44 -13.29 7.70
CA VAL A 18 -17.49 -12.16 8.62
C VAL A 18 -16.31 -12.26 9.58
N TRP A 19 -15.50 -11.21 9.62
CA TRP A 19 -14.48 -11.00 10.66
C TRP A 19 -15.04 -10.07 11.74
N ARG A 20 -15.01 -10.50 12.99
CA ARG A 20 -15.45 -9.68 14.12
C ARG A 20 -14.29 -8.82 14.61
N HIS A 21 -14.43 -7.52 14.50
CA HIS A 21 -13.47 -6.56 15.07
C HIS A 21 -13.62 -6.44 16.59
N GLU A 22 -12.51 -6.13 17.27
CA GLU A 22 -12.55 -5.73 18.66
C GLU A 22 -13.24 -4.36 18.78
N PRO A 23 -13.96 -4.11 19.93
CA PRO A 23 -14.80 -2.92 20.08
C PRO A 23 -14.04 -1.58 20.08
N ASP A 24 -12.74 -1.59 20.32
CA ASP A 24 -11.88 -0.41 20.40
C ASP A 24 -11.33 0.02 19.03
N ILE A 25 -11.52 -0.78 17.97
CA ILE A 25 -11.16 -0.38 16.61
C ILE A 25 -12.20 0.60 16.07
N ALA A 26 -11.78 1.82 15.76
CA ALA A 26 -12.65 2.84 15.20
C ALA A 26 -13.31 2.37 13.89
N LEU A 27 -14.60 2.68 13.70
CA LEU A 27 -15.39 2.19 12.57
C LEU A 27 -14.84 2.59 11.20
N ASP A 28 -14.29 3.79 11.07
CA ASP A 28 -13.68 4.25 9.83
C ASP A 28 -12.36 3.52 9.53
N VAL A 29 -11.60 3.15 10.55
CA VAL A 29 -10.42 2.28 10.42
C VAL A 29 -10.86 0.87 10.02
N ALA A 30 -11.89 0.31 10.67
CA ALA A 30 -12.43 -1.00 10.29
C ALA A 30 -12.95 -1.02 8.84
N ALA A 31 -13.55 0.07 8.36
CA ALA A 31 -14.05 0.21 6.99
C ALA A 31 -12.94 0.12 5.91
N ILE A 32 -11.69 0.34 6.28
CA ILE A 32 -10.56 0.26 5.34
C ILE A 32 -9.68 -0.99 5.55
N PHE A 33 -10.13 -1.95 6.35
CA PHE A 33 -9.37 -3.18 6.62
C PHE A 33 -9.15 -4.03 5.38
N ASP A 34 -10.08 -4.03 4.41
CA ASP A 34 -9.87 -4.78 3.16
C ASP A 34 -8.60 -4.33 2.41
N PRO A 35 -8.44 -3.05 2.01
CA PRO A 35 -7.19 -2.60 1.41
C PRO A 35 -6.00 -2.60 2.39
N PHE A 36 -6.23 -2.47 3.70
CA PHE A 36 -5.18 -2.61 4.69
C PHE A 36 -4.60 -4.04 4.71
N GLY A 37 -5.44 -5.06 4.56
CA GLY A 37 -4.97 -6.45 4.44
C GLY A 37 -4.06 -6.66 3.23
N ASN A 38 -4.36 -6.00 2.10
CA ASN A 38 -3.48 -6.05 0.94
C ASN A 38 -2.11 -5.41 1.24
N ALA A 39 -2.11 -4.30 1.98
CA ALA A 39 -0.88 -3.63 2.41
C ALA A 39 -0.06 -4.49 3.37
N VAL A 40 -0.69 -5.10 4.39
CA VAL A 40 -0.04 -5.98 5.36
C VAL A 40 0.55 -7.21 4.67
N HIS A 41 -0.25 -7.92 3.87
CA HIS A 41 0.23 -9.10 3.13
C HIS A 41 1.43 -8.75 2.23
N SER A 42 1.40 -7.62 1.55
CA SER A 42 2.52 -7.20 0.70
C SER A 42 3.75 -6.84 1.52
N ALA A 43 3.59 -5.98 2.54
CA ALA A 43 4.69 -5.45 3.31
C ALA A 43 5.40 -6.52 4.17
N LEU A 44 4.67 -7.53 4.65
CA LEU A 44 5.21 -8.59 5.50
C LEU A 44 5.51 -9.89 4.75
N THR A 45 5.32 -9.92 3.42
CA THR A 45 5.69 -11.09 2.59
C THR A 45 7.16 -11.46 2.69
N PHE A 46 8.02 -10.46 2.86
CA PHE A 46 9.46 -10.62 3.12
C PHE A 46 9.82 -9.91 4.42
N PRO A 47 10.83 -10.39 5.18
CA PRO A 47 11.32 -9.66 6.34
C PRO A 47 11.81 -8.27 5.96
N VAL A 48 11.36 -7.25 6.70
CA VAL A 48 11.71 -5.83 6.42
C VAL A 48 12.54 -5.20 7.55
N LEU A 49 12.73 -5.90 8.66
CA LEU A 49 13.48 -5.37 9.80
C LEU A 49 14.93 -5.08 9.42
N GLY A 50 15.30 -3.80 9.48
CA GLY A 50 16.64 -3.33 9.14
C GLY A 50 16.90 -3.14 7.65
N GLU A 51 15.95 -3.49 6.78
CA GLU A 51 16.05 -3.45 5.33
C GLU A 51 15.67 -2.08 4.75
N ASP A 52 16.18 -1.78 3.55
CA ASP A 52 15.80 -0.61 2.76
C ASP A 52 14.62 -0.97 1.84
N VAL A 53 13.51 -0.28 2.04
CA VAL A 53 12.24 -0.58 1.35
C VAL A 53 11.90 0.50 0.33
N LEU A 54 11.70 0.10 -0.92
CA LEU A 54 11.14 0.93 -1.99
C LEU A 54 9.69 0.57 -2.23
N ILE A 55 8.80 1.56 -2.20
CA ILE A 55 7.38 1.41 -2.51
C ILE A 55 7.04 2.26 -3.73
N THR A 56 6.59 1.65 -4.81
CA THR A 56 6.13 2.37 -6.00
C THR A 56 4.62 2.52 -5.98
N GLY A 57 4.15 3.78 -6.01
CA GLY A 57 2.75 4.15 -5.90
C GLY A 57 2.32 4.51 -4.48
N ALA A 58 2.08 5.81 -4.26
CA ALA A 58 1.56 6.37 -3.01
C ALA A 58 0.01 6.41 -2.96
N GLY A 59 -0.63 5.42 -3.57
CA GLY A 59 -2.07 5.18 -3.39
C GLY A 59 -2.38 4.72 -1.95
N PRO A 60 -3.67 4.60 -1.58
CA PRO A 60 -4.03 4.21 -0.21
C PRO A 60 -3.35 2.92 0.28
N ILE A 61 -3.20 1.91 -0.58
CA ILE A 61 -2.55 0.66 -0.21
C ILE A 61 -1.04 0.88 -0.03
N GLY A 62 -0.37 1.61 -0.93
CA GLY A 62 1.05 1.91 -0.81
C GLY A 62 1.38 2.74 0.44
N LEU A 63 0.52 3.71 0.79
CA LEU A 63 0.66 4.48 2.03
C LEU A 63 0.52 3.61 3.28
N MET A 64 -0.48 2.72 3.32
CA MET A 64 -0.63 1.77 4.42
C MET A 64 0.53 0.78 4.49
N ALA A 65 1.04 0.30 3.34
CA ALA A 65 2.22 -0.56 3.29
C ALA A 65 3.47 0.15 3.83
N ALA A 66 3.63 1.46 3.56
CA ALA A 66 4.71 2.26 4.12
C ALA A 66 4.62 2.39 5.65
N ILE A 67 3.41 2.60 6.18
CA ILE A 67 3.16 2.61 7.63
C ILE A 67 3.55 1.26 8.24
N VAL A 68 3.12 0.15 7.62
CA VAL A 68 3.45 -1.22 8.09
C VAL A 68 4.94 -1.47 8.04
N ALA A 69 5.62 -1.18 6.93
CA ALA A 69 7.06 -1.42 6.78
C ALA A 69 7.87 -0.64 7.84
N ARG A 70 7.50 0.62 8.10
CA ARG A 70 8.11 1.41 9.18
C ARG A 70 7.87 0.82 10.56
N HIS A 71 6.63 0.44 10.87
CA HIS A 71 6.27 -0.17 12.14
C HIS A 71 7.01 -1.48 12.36
N ALA A 72 7.22 -2.27 11.30
CA ALA A 72 7.96 -3.52 11.31
C ALA A 72 9.49 -3.34 11.36
N GLY A 73 10.01 -2.10 11.38
CA GLY A 73 11.42 -1.79 11.62
C GLY A 73 12.28 -1.70 10.38
N ALA A 74 11.72 -1.38 9.21
CA ALA A 74 12.51 -1.03 8.02
C ALA A 74 13.46 0.14 8.31
N ARG A 75 14.70 0.08 7.79
CA ARG A 75 15.71 1.13 7.97
C ARG A 75 15.30 2.40 7.24
N TYR A 76 15.08 2.30 5.94
CA TYR A 76 14.54 3.36 5.11
C TYR A 76 13.27 2.89 4.42
N VAL A 77 12.28 3.78 4.32
CA VAL A 77 11.08 3.59 3.50
C VAL A 77 10.99 4.73 2.52
N VAL A 78 11.28 4.44 1.27
CA VAL A 78 11.19 5.39 0.15
C VAL A 78 9.91 5.10 -0.63
N VAL A 79 9.11 6.14 -0.87
CA VAL A 79 7.85 6.03 -1.61
C VAL A 79 7.92 6.88 -2.87
N THR A 80 7.54 6.32 -4.01
CA THR A 80 7.48 7.06 -5.28
C THR A 80 6.05 7.19 -5.79
N ASP A 81 5.71 8.36 -6.33
CA ASP A 81 4.46 8.63 -7.07
C ASP A 81 4.66 9.85 -7.97
N VAL A 82 3.84 9.99 -9.00
CA VAL A 82 3.81 11.18 -9.87
C VAL A 82 2.87 12.27 -9.34
N SER A 83 2.05 11.96 -8.35
CA SER A 83 1.09 12.88 -7.74
C SER A 83 1.70 13.60 -6.56
N ALA A 84 1.93 14.92 -6.69
CA ALA A 84 2.42 15.76 -5.58
C ALA A 84 1.52 15.64 -4.33
N TYR A 85 0.20 15.57 -4.50
CA TYR A 85 -0.75 15.39 -3.39
C TYR A 85 -0.49 14.11 -2.61
N ARG A 86 -0.26 12.99 -3.31
CA ARG A 86 0.02 11.69 -2.67
C ARG A 86 1.38 11.63 -2.02
N LEU A 87 2.38 12.28 -2.63
CA LEU A 87 3.70 12.41 -2.01
C LEU A 87 3.65 13.25 -0.73
N ASP A 88 2.78 14.28 -0.67
CA ASP A 88 2.57 15.03 0.57
C ASP A 88 1.88 14.19 1.64
N LEU A 89 0.96 13.30 1.27
CA LEU A 89 0.41 12.30 2.19
C LEU A 89 1.50 11.36 2.72
N ALA A 90 2.38 10.87 1.82
CA ALA A 90 3.50 10.01 2.21
C ALA A 90 4.44 10.70 3.21
N ARG A 91 4.75 11.99 3.00
CA ARG A 91 5.55 12.78 3.96
C ARG A 91 4.85 12.91 5.31
N ARG A 92 3.55 13.17 5.32
CA ARG A 92 2.76 13.33 6.56
C ARG A 92 2.69 12.05 7.38
N ILE A 93 2.63 10.88 6.76
CA ILE A 93 2.70 9.60 7.48
C ILE A 93 4.12 9.23 7.88
N GLY A 94 5.10 10.08 7.56
CA GLY A 94 6.47 10.02 8.05
C GLY A 94 7.35 9.00 7.32
N VAL A 95 7.16 8.73 6.02
CA VAL A 95 8.14 7.96 5.25
C VAL A 95 9.51 8.64 5.26
N THR A 96 10.56 7.87 5.06
CA THR A 96 11.92 8.43 5.06
C THR A 96 12.11 9.44 3.92
N LEU A 97 11.63 9.09 2.72
CA LEU A 97 11.67 9.97 1.56
C LEU A 97 10.47 9.71 0.64
N ALA A 98 9.90 10.78 0.09
CA ALA A 98 8.80 10.72 -0.88
C ALA A 98 9.20 11.45 -2.16
N VAL A 99 9.34 10.72 -3.25
CA VAL A 99 10.00 11.17 -4.49
C VAL A 99 9.06 11.05 -5.69
N ASN A 100 9.05 12.09 -6.53
CA ASN A 100 8.55 11.96 -7.89
C ASN A 100 9.72 11.56 -8.80
N PRO A 101 9.74 10.35 -9.36
CA PRO A 101 10.86 9.88 -10.17
C PRO A 101 11.03 10.66 -11.49
N ALA A 102 10.02 11.44 -11.91
CA ALA A 102 10.15 12.35 -13.04
C ALA A 102 10.99 13.59 -12.72
N ASP A 103 11.06 13.99 -11.45
CA ASP A 103 11.78 15.19 -10.99
C ASP A 103 13.13 14.81 -10.38
N THR A 104 13.20 13.71 -9.66
CA THR A 104 14.39 13.23 -8.94
C THR A 104 14.58 11.74 -9.21
N PRO A 105 15.59 11.33 -9.97
CA PRO A 105 15.93 9.92 -10.18
C PRO A 105 16.17 9.17 -8.85
N LEU A 106 15.76 7.91 -8.76
CA LEU A 106 15.95 7.11 -7.54
C LEU A 106 17.40 6.98 -7.11
N GLY A 107 18.36 7.01 -8.05
CA GLY A 107 19.79 7.03 -7.73
C GLY A 107 20.20 8.25 -6.90
N GLU A 108 19.60 9.42 -7.13
CA GLU A 108 19.85 10.62 -6.33
C GLU A 108 19.23 10.48 -4.93
N ALA A 109 18.02 9.92 -4.84
CA ALA A 109 17.37 9.63 -3.56
C ALA A 109 18.18 8.64 -2.71
N MET A 110 18.75 7.61 -3.35
CA MET A 110 19.65 6.66 -2.69
C MET A 110 20.93 7.35 -2.19
N ALA A 111 21.52 8.23 -3.00
CA ALA A 111 22.72 8.99 -2.62
C ALA A 111 22.44 9.94 -1.43
N GLU A 112 21.28 10.61 -1.41
CA GLU A 112 20.83 11.46 -0.29
C GLU A 112 20.76 10.68 1.02
N LEU A 113 20.29 9.41 0.97
CA LEU A 113 20.20 8.52 2.12
C LEU A 113 21.53 7.83 2.48
N GLY A 114 22.59 8.07 1.71
CA GLY A 114 23.89 7.44 1.90
C GLY A 114 23.88 5.93 1.61
N MET A 115 22.92 5.45 0.82
CA MET A 115 22.84 4.06 0.41
C MET A 115 23.98 3.72 -0.56
N ARG A 116 24.67 2.61 -0.30
CA ARG A 116 25.79 2.12 -1.13
C ARG A 116 25.39 1.00 -2.08
N GLU A 117 24.34 0.31 -1.71
CA GLU A 117 23.72 -0.78 -2.45
C GLU A 117 22.32 -0.36 -2.90
N GLY A 118 21.57 -1.23 -3.52
CA GLY A 118 20.18 -0.98 -3.90
C GLY A 118 19.22 -1.19 -2.73
N PHE A 119 17.92 -1.16 -3.04
CA PHE A 119 16.88 -1.51 -2.10
C PHE A 119 16.80 -3.02 -1.91
N ASP A 120 16.62 -3.47 -0.67
CA ASP A 120 16.50 -4.88 -0.31
C ASP A 120 15.11 -5.43 -0.64
N ILE A 121 14.09 -4.62 -0.36
CA ILE A 121 12.67 -4.98 -0.54
C ILE A 121 11.98 -3.95 -1.43
N GLY A 122 11.35 -4.42 -2.49
CA GLY A 122 10.46 -3.66 -3.36
C GLY A 122 9.00 -4.01 -3.10
N LEU A 123 8.14 -3.02 -2.93
CA LEU A 123 6.69 -3.18 -2.88
C LEU A 123 6.08 -2.47 -4.10
N GLU A 124 5.77 -3.23 -5.15
CA GLU A 124 5.18 -2.66 -6.36
C GLU A 124 3.67 -2.54 -6.21
N MET A 125 3.19 -1.29 -6.03
CA MET A 125 1.79 -0.97 -5.73
C MET A 125 1.13 -0.13 -6.83
N SER A 126 1.87 0.24 -7.89
CA SER A 126 1.39 1.16 -8.92
C SER A 126 0.74 0.45 -10.11
N GLY A 127 1.17 -0.78 -10.42
CA GLY A 127 0.82 -1.49 -11.65
C GLY A 127 1.34 -0.83 -12.92
N LYS A 128 2.36 0.05 -12.79
CA LYS A 128 2.94 0.75 -13.95
C LYS A 128 4.24 0.08 -14.40
N PRO A 129 4.35 -0.34 -15.67
CA PRO A 129 5.55 -0.99 -16.19
C PRO A 129 6.82 -0.17 -15.98
N ALA A 130 6.76 1.16 -16.11
CA ALA A 130 7.89 2.04 -15.89
C ALA A 130 8.39 1.99 -14.44
N ALA A 131 7.46 2.00 -13.46
CA ALA A 131 7.80 1.93 -12.05
C ALA A 131 8.44 0.59 -11.67
N LEU A 132 7.96 -0.54 -12.22
CA LEU A 132 8.60 -1.84 -11.98
C LEU A 132 9.99 -1.91 -12.60
N ARG A 133 10.20 -1.36 -13.83
CA ARG A 133 11.53 -1.34 -14.45
C ARG A 133 12.52 -0.51 -13.63
N GLU A 134 12.09 0.63 -13.13
CA GLU A 134 12.90 1.49 -12.27
C GLU A 134 13.21 0.81 -10.93
N MET A 135 12.21 0.15 -10.32
CA MET A 135 12.41 -0.67 -9.13
C MET A 135 13.45 -1.75 -9.38
N LEU A 136 13.31 -2.55 -10.45
CA LEU A 136 14.27 -3.60 -10.80
C LEU A 136 15.70 -3.06 -10.93
N ALA A 137 15.87 -1.89 -11.57
CA ALA A 137 17.18 -1.26 -11.79
C ALA A 137 17.83 -0.73 -10.51
N THR A 138 17.05 -0.57 -9.41
CA THR A 138 17.53 0.01 -8.14
C THR A 138 17.55 -1.00 -6.99
N MET A 139 17.17 -2.27 -7.23
CA MET A 139 17.28 -3.33 -6.23
C MET A 139 18.73 -3.74 -6.01
N THR A 140 19.05 -4.10 -4.77
CA THR A 140 20.33 -4.75 -4.45
C THR A 140 20.41 -6.16 -5.02
N HIS A 141 21.60 -6.73 -5.06
CA HIS A 141 21.81 -8.12 -5.43
C HIS A 141 21.11 -9.05 -4.42
N GLY A 142 20.23 -9.95 -4.90
CA GLY A 142 19.38 -10.79 -4.05
C GLY A 142 18.12 -10.11 -3.53
N GLY A 143 17.82 -8.89 -4.01
CA GLY A 143 16.63 -8.14 -3.62
C GLY A 143 15.32 -8.88 -3.90
N LYS A 144 14.26 -8.50 -3.18
CA LYS A 144 12.97 -9.19 -3.22
C LYS A 144 11.84 -8.21 -3.48
N ILE A 145 10.96 -8.53 -4.42
CA ILE A 145 9.85 -7.68 -4.83
C ILE A 145 8.52 -8.39 -4.56
N ALA A 146 7.65 -7.75 -3.76
CA ALA A 146 6.24 -8.11 -3.62
C ALA A 146 5.43 -7.26 -4.62
N MET A 147 4.83 -7.91 -5.62
CA MET A 147 4.10 -7.25 -6.69
C MET A 147 2.60 -7.40 -6.48
N LEU A 148 1.93 -6.32 -6.06
CA LEU A 148 0.49 -6.21 -5.89
C LEU A 148 -0.17 -5.42 -7.04
N GLY A 149 0.51 -4.43 -7.58
CA GLY A 149 -0.01 -3.61 -8.68
C GLY A 149 -0.32 -4.47 -9.90
N LEU A 150 -1.54 -4.33 -10.43
CA LEU A 150 -1.96 -5.06 -11.63
C LEU A 150 -1.66 -4.23 -12.87
N PRO A 151 -0.74 -4.68 -13.75
CA PRO A 151 -0.53 -4.02 -15.03
C PRO A 151 -1.80 -4.12 -15.89
N THR A 152 -2.08 -3.06 -16.65
CA THR A 152 -3.22 -3.00 -17.56
C THR A 152 -2.90 -3.55 -18.95
N GLU A 153 -1.63 -3.85 -19.22
CA GLU A 153 -1.11 -4.37 -20.50
C GLU A 153 0.10 -5.29 -20.27
N ASP A 154 0.35 -6.16 -21.21
CA ASP A 154 1.56 -6.98 -21.21
C ASP A 154 2.80 -6.12 -21.50
N PHE A 155 3.89 -6.38 -20.79
CA PHE A 155 5.14 -5.65 -20.97
C PHE A 155 6.36 -6.53 -20.72
N GLY A 156 7.48 -6.18 -21.35
CA GLY A 156 8.76 -6.83 -21.15
C GLY A 156 9.54 -6.24 -19.98
N ILE A 157 10.31 -7.11 -19.33
CA ILE A 157 11.35 -6.74 -18.34
C ILE A 157 12.70 -7.30 -18.79
N ASP A 158 13.77 -6.77 -18.24
CA ASP A 158 15.12 -7.31 -18.47
C ASP A 158 15.34 -8.58 -17.64
N TRP A 159 15.09 -9.73 -18.26
CA TRP A 159 15.30 -11.03 -17.64
C TRP A 159 16.78 -11.32 -17.34
N GLY A 160 17.69 -10.78 -18.16
CA GLY A 160 19.13 -10.91 -17.94
C GLY A 160 19.51 -10.25 -16.62
N HIS A 161 19.08 -9.01 -16.41
CA HIS A 161 19.30 -8.27 -15.17
C HIS A 161 18.69 -8.99 -13.94
N LEU A 162 17.45 -9.47 -14.06
CA LEU A 162 16.78 -10.20 -12.98
C LEU A 162 17.57 -11.45 -12.55
N VAL A 163 18.02 -12.24 -13.53
CA VAL A 163 18.75 -13.49 -13.26
C VAL A 163 20.14 -13.20 -12.70
N THR A 164 20.89 -12.27 -13.31
CA THR A 164 22.27 -11.98 -12.87
C THR A 164 22.33 -11.31 -11.51
N ASN A 165 21.27 -10.59 -11.10
CA ASN A 165 21.15 -9.99 -9.77
C ASN A 165 20.38 -10.84 -8.78
N MET A 166 19.99 -12.08 -9.13
CA MET A 166 19.25 -13.01 -8.26
C MET A 166 17.99 -12.42 -7.62
N ILE A 167 17.27 -11.54 -8.35
CA ILE A 167 16.09 -10.86 -7.84
C ILE A 167 14.91 -11.83 -7.76
N THR A 168 14.20 -11.81 -6.64
CA THR A 168 12.97 -12.58 -6.43
C THR A 168 11.75 -11.68 -6.66
N ILE A 169 10.80 -12.10 -7.52
CA ILE A 169 9.50 -11.44 -7.66
C ILE A 169 8.41 -12.40 -7.19
N LYS A 170 7.58 -11.94 -6.24
CA LYS A 170 6.40 -12.68 -5.75
C LYS A 170 5.14 -11.89 -6.03
N GLY A 171 4.23 -12.49 -6.80
CA GLY A 171 2.89 -11.93 -6.97
C GLY A 171 2.08 -12.00 -5.68
N ILE A 172 1.38 -10.91 -5.36
CA ILE A 172 0.50 -10.80 -4.20
C ILE A 172 -0.92 -10.65 -4.71
N TYR A 173 -1.81 -11.50 -4.22
CA TYR A 173 -3.23 -11.41 -4.53
C TYR A 173 -4.05 -11.29 -3.26
N GLY A 174 -4.57 -10.09 -3.03
CA GLY A 174 -5.40 -9.83 -1.85
C GLY A 174 -4.66 -10.07 -0.54
N ARG A 175 -5.29 -10.80 0.34
CA ARG A 175 -4.84 -11.12 1.70
C ARG A 175 -5.06 -12.60 1.99
N GLN A 176 -4.32 -13.13 2.93
CA GLN A 176 -4.52 -14.50 3.43
C GLN A 176 -5.64 -14.48 4.49
N MET A 177 -6.74 -15.16 4.20
CA MET A 177 -7.84 -15.38 5.13
C MET A 177 -7.45 -16.54 6.07
N PHE A 178 -7.50 -16.41 7.31
CA PHE A 178 -7.83 -15.41 8.30
C PHE A 178 -6.58 -14.79 8.95
N GLU A 179 -5.42 -15.26 8.54
CA GLU A 179 -4.11 -14.91 9.10
C GLU A 179 -3.87 -13.40 9.01
N THR A 180 -4.00 -12.83 7.81
CA THR A 180 -3.80 -11.38 7.63
C THR A 180 -4.81 -10.54 8.44
N TRP A 181 -6.05 -11.02 8.64
CA TRP A 181 -7.03 -10.33 9.49
C TRP A 181 -6.58 -10.28 10.95
N TYR A 182 -6.03 -11.36 11.43
CA TYR A 182 -5.44 -11.42 12.77
C TYR A 182 -4.24 -10.47 12.88
N GLU A 183 -3.31 -10.53 11.92
CA GLU A 183 -2.13 -9.66 11.89
C GLU A 183 -2.51 -8.18 11.87
N MET A 184 -3.50 -7.77 11.07
CA MET A 184 -4.02 -6.40 11.05
C MET A 184 -4.52 -5.96 12.43
N SER A 185 -5.29 -6.82 13.10
CA SER A 185 -5.78 -6.52 14.45
C SER A 185 -4.64 -6.36 15.45
N VAL A 186 -3.63 -7.25 15.40
CA VAL A 186 -2.44 -7.17 16.25
C VAL A 186 -1.66 -5.88 15.98
N LEU A 187 -1.46 -5.51 14.72
CA LEU A 187 -0.75 -4.29 14.34
C LEU A 187 -1.45 -3.04 14.90
N VAL A 188 -2.77 -2.93 14.75
CA VAL A 188 -3.55 -1.81 15.29
C VAL A 188 -3.44 -1.76 16.82
N HIS A 189 -3.61 -2.90 17.51
CA HIS A 189 -3.45 -2.97 18.98
C HIS A 189 -2.03 -2.68 19.46
N SER A 190 -1.01 -2.95 18.63
CA SER A 190 0.38 -2.58 18.95
C SER A 190 0.70 -1.09 18.68
N GLY A 191 -0.31 -0.29 18.33
CA GLY A 191 -0.19 1.15 18.14
C GLY A 191 0.05 1.60 16.70
N LEU A 192 -0.08 0.71 15.71
CA LEU A 192 -0.04 1.12 14.32
C LEU A 192 -1.31 1.92 13.97
N ASP A 193 -1.13 3.16 13.47
CA ASP A 193 -2.22 4.04 13.08
C ASP A 193 -2.28 4.23 11.56
N ILE A 194 -3.35 3.74 10.94
CA ILE A 194 -3.65 3.91 9.52
C ILE A 194 -4.67 5.02 9.25
N SER A 195 -5.21 5.65 10.29
CA SER A 195 -6.24 6.69 10.15
C SER A 195 -5.80 7.89 9.30
N PRO A 196 -4.50 8.31 9.28
CA PRO A 196 -4.06 9.42 8.43
C PRO A 196 -4.23 9.17 6.92
N VAL A 197 -4.43 7.91 6.50
CA VAL A 197 -4.71 7.56 5.11
C VAL A 197 -6.16 7.90 4.73
N ILE A 198 -7.07 8.04 5.69
CA ILE A 198 -8.47 8.44 5.48
C ILE A 198 -8.52 9.97 5.37
N THR A 199 -8.68 10.48 4.17
CA THR A 199 -8.62 11.93 3.90
C THR A 199 -9.99 12.59 3.78
N HIS A 200 -11.02 11.82 3.46
CA HIS A 200 -12.38 12.34 3.26
C HIS A 200 -13.41 11.40 3.83
N ARG A 201 -14.45 12.00 4.40
CA ARG A 201 -15.65 11.32 4.89
C ARG A 201 -16.86 12.03 4.31
N PHE A 202 -17.81 11.28 3.76
CA PHE A 202 -19.04 11.78 3.20
C PHE A 202 -20.23 11.02 3.76
N ASP A 203 -21.38 11.67 3.86
CA ASP A 203 -22.65 10.95 4.02
C ASP A 203 -22.88 10.04 2.81
N ALA A 204 -23.51 8.89 3.01
CA ALA A 204 -23.83 7.96 1.93
C ALA A 204 -24.74 8.59 0.86
N ALA A 205 -25.56 9.59 1.22
CA ALA A 205 -26.35 10.36 0.29
C ALA A 205 -25.51 11.20 -0.69
N ASP A 206 -24.30 11.57 -0.28
CA ASP A 206 -23.35 12.36 -1.08
C ASP A 206 -22.37 11.49 -1.88
N PHE A 207 -22.73 10.23 -2.16
CA PHE A 207 -21.84 9.27 -2.82
C PHE A 207 -21.29 9.75 -4.16
N GLU A 208 -22.05 10.54 -4.93
CA GLU A 208 -21.59 11.08 -6.22
C GLU A 208 -20.37 12.01 -6.04
N GLN A 209 -20.40 12.87 -5.01
CA GLN A 209 -19.29 13.75 -4.66
C GLN A 209 -18.09 12.94 -4.14
N ALA A 210 -18.33 11.90 -3.34
CA ALA A 210 -17.30 10.99 -2.88
C ALA A 210 -16.59 10.30 -4.05
N PHE A 211 -17.32 9.76 -5.02
CA PHE A 211 -16.76 9.18 -6.23
C PHE A 211 -16.03 10.19 -7.11
N ALA A 212 -16.54 11.42 -7.21
CA ALA A 212 -15.85 12.52 -7.92
C ALA A 212 -14.49 12.82 -7.26
N THR A 213 -14.43 12.84 -5.92
CA THR A 213 -13.21 13.00 -5.15
C THR A 213 -12.21 11.87 -5.43
N VAL A 214 -12.66 10.61 -5.44
CA VAL A 214 -11.79 9.47 -5.78
C VAL A 214 -11.25 9.59 -7.21
N ARG A 215 -12.10 9.94 -8.18
CA ARG A 215 -11.68 10.11 -9.58
C ARG A 215 -10.69 11.26 -9.78
N SER A 216 -10.71 12.27 -8.93
CA SER A 216 -9.74 13.39 -8.99
C SER A 216 -8.32 12.97 -8.65
N ALA A 217 -8.11 11.77 -8.04
CA ALA A 217 -6.86 11.28 -7.49
C ALA A 217 -6.21 12.21 -6.42
N ARG A 218 -6.96 13.19 -5.91
CA ARG A 218 -6.55 14.12 -4.83
C ARG A 218 -7.13 13.68 -3.48
N CYS A 219 -6.99 12.40 -3.19
CA CYS A 219 -7.41 11.80 -1.92
C CYS A 219 -6.51 10.61 -1.57
N GLY A 220 -6.49 10.28 -0.28
CA GLY A 220 -6.14 8.96 0.23
C GLY A 220 -7.38 8.07 0.17
N LYS A 221 -7.78 7.52 1.31
CA LYS A 221 -9.04 6.75 1.41
C LYS A 221 -10.22 7.69 1.62
N VAL A 222 -11.32 7.39 0.92
CA VAL A 222 -12.63 8.05 1.10
C VAL A 222 -13.55 7.04 1.78
N VAL A 223 -14.23 7.45 2.84
CA VAL A 223 -15.19 6.64 3.61
C VAL A 223 -16.58 7.26 3.49
N LEU A 224 -17.59 6.41 3.32
CA LEU A 224 -19.00 6.80 3.40
C LEU A 224 -19.56 6.40 4.75
N THR A 225 -20.39 7.24 5.34
CA THR A 225 -21.10 6.98 6.59
C THR A 225 -22.59 6.84 6.34
N TRP A 226 -23.20 5.89 6.99
CA TRP A 226 -24.66 5.71 7.05
C TRP A 226 -25.10 6.09 8.46
N ASP A 227 -25.52 7.35 8.63
CA ASP A 227 -26.12 7.77 9.89
C ASP A 227 -27.52 7.17 9.99
N HIS A 228 -27.70 6.22 10.89
CA HIS A 228 -29.02 5.74 11.27
C HIS A 228 -29.70 6.86 12.08
N ARG A 229 -30.58 7.60 11.41
CA ARG A 229 -31.56 8.48 12.10
C ARG A 229 -32.71 7.65 12.65
#